data_77b54a820f7a2c27bda645dab97c53d5
#
_entry.id   77b54a820f7a2c27bda645dab97c53d5
#
_cell.length_a   1.000
_cell.length_b   1.000
_cell.length_c   1.000
_cell.angle_alpha   90.00
_cell.angle_beta   90.00
_cell.angle_gamma   90.00
#
_symmetry.space_group_name_H-M   'P 1'
#
loop_
_entity.id
_entity.type
_entity.pdbx_description
1 polymer ?
#
loop_
_entity_poly.entity_id
_entity_poly.type
_entity_poly.pdbx_seq_one_letter_code
_entity_poly.pdbx_strand_id
1 'polypeptide(L)'
;MIRGPILALLLGLATPALAQADQQAVVDRAALAVQEVMGSGDHQSDAQDFLRRARAALVCPRIFRAGFIIGGEGGTCVLVGRDGGGSWSSPAFYTMGAGSIGLQIGVQDAAVIIMVMTDRGLNALLNSQFSFGAEAAISIATIGGSIQGATTTAAGADIVAIARTRGLFAGVSLQGNVLTYLPDWARAYYGRDVSARQIVVGMEVHNPGSDPLRAMLMRFGTR
;
A
#
# COMPACT_ATOMS: atom_id res chain seq x y z
N MET A 1 -55.45 36.97 -15.23
CA MET A 1 -53.99 37.16 -15.08
C MET A 1 -53.53 36.28 -13.93
N ILE A 2 -53.07 35.08 -14.23
CA ILE A 2 -52.59 34.11 -13.24
C ILE A 2 -51.09 33.89 -13.49
N ARG A 3 -50.24 34.41 -12.63
CA ARG A 3 -48.79 34.20 -12.62
C ARG A 3 -48.49 32.97 -11.77
N GLY A 4 -48.18 31.83 -12.40
CA GLY A 4 -47.65 30.65 -11.72
C GLY A 4 -46.18 30.82 -11.44
N PRO A 5 -45.67 30.39 -10.29
CA PRO A 5 -44.25 30.41 -9.98
C PRO A 5 -43.55 29.25 -10.70
N ILE A 6 -42.49 29.56 -11.43
CA ILE A 6 -41.55 28.61 -11.98
C ILE A 6 -40.70 28.10 -10.84
N LEU A 7 -40.97 26.89 -10.36
CA LEU A 7 -40.12 26.15 -9.41
C LEU A 7 -38.93 25.60 -10.23
N ALA A 8 -37.81 26.29 -10.20
CA ALA A 8 -36.58 25.83 -10.78
C ALA A 8 -36.04 24.63 -9.97
N LEU A 9 -36.03 23.48 -10.64
CA LEU A 9 -35.50 22.22 -10.13
C LEU A 9 -33.98 22.28 -10.10
N LEU A 10 -33.39 22.58 -8.93
CA LEU A 10 -31.97 22.42 -8.62
C LEU A 10 -31.70 20.94 -8.27
N LEU A 11 -31.75 20.04 -9.25
CA LEU A 11 -31.29 18.68 -9.12
C LEU A 11 -29.95 18.52 -9.86
N GLY A 12 -28.96 18.16 -9.13
CA GLY A 12 -27.82 17.48 -9.69
C GLY A 12 -26.51 18.24 -9.64
N LEU A 13 -25.69 17.94 -8.63
CA LEU A 13 -24.22 17.92 -8.70
C LEU A 13 -23.63 17.31 -7.40
N ALA A 14 -24.18 16.19 -6.91
CA ALA A 14 -23.72 15.56 -5.66
C ALA A 14 -23.20 14.12 -5.83
N THR A 15 -22.59 13.77 -6.99
CA THR A 15 -22.20 12.38 -7.23
C THR A 15 -20.71 12.04 -7.33
N PRO A 16 -19.73 12.93 -7.46
CA PRO A 16 -18.33 12.50 -7.45
C PRO A 16 -17.77 12.25 -6.03
N ALA A 17 -18.27 12.90 -5.00
CA ALA A 17 -17.71 12.82 -3.66
C ALA A 17 -17.89 11.45 -2.97
N LEU A 18 -18.99 10.75 -3.24
CA LEU A 18 -19.25 9.42 -2.67
C LEU A 18 -18.42 8.32 -3.34
N ALA A 19 -18.10 8.46 -4.64
CA ALA A 19 -17.33 7.47 -5.38
C ALA A 19 -15.85 7.41 -4.98
N GLN A 20 -15.32 8.44 -4.31
CA GLN A 20 -13.93 8.52 -3.87
C GLN A 20 -13.75 8.18 -2.38
N ALA A 21 -14.84 7.99 -1.63
CA ALA A 21 -14.78 7.83 -0.17
C ALA A 21 -13.99 6.58 0.26
N ASP A 22 -14.15 5.47 -0.45
CA ASP A 22 -13.45 4.22 -0.12
C ASP A 22 -11.94 4.34 -0.42
N GLN A 23 -11.58 4.93 -1.54
CA GLN A 23 -10.18 5.18 -1.93
C GLN A 23 -9.51 6.12 -0.94
N GLN A 24 -10.17 7.23 -0.61
CA GLN A 24 -9.65 8.17 0.37
C GLN A 24 -9.47 7.53 1.74
N ALA A 25 -10.43 6.72 2.19
CA ALA A 25 -10.33 6.02 3.47
C ALA A 25 -9.14 5.05 3.53
N VAL A 26 -8.75 4.44 2.40
CA VAL A 26 -7.53 3.61 2.34
C VAL A 26 -6.28 4.48 2.39
N VAL A 27 -6.24 5.60 1.68
CA VAL A 27 -5.11 6.55 1.68
C VAL A 27 -4.89 7.14 3.07
N ASP A 28 -5.95 7.54 3.77
CA ASP A 28 -5.87 8.08 5.13
C ASP A 28 -5.34 7.03 6.12
N ARG A 29 -5.84 5.80 6.02
CA ARG A 29 -5.32 4.69 6.83
C ARG A 29 -3.88 4.35 6.49
N ALA A 30 -3.47 4.49 5.23
CA ALA A 30 -2.08 4.28 4.83
C ALA A 30 -1.15 5.33 5.47
N ALA A 31 -1.57 6.59 5.54
CA ALA A 31 -0.81 7.63 6.25
C ALA A 31 -0.62 7.29 7.74
N LEU A 32 -1.69 6.83 8.41
CA LEU A 32 -1.62 6.39 9.80
C LEU A 32 -0.74 5.14 9.97
N ALA A 33 -0.82 4.18 9.05
CA ALA A 33 0.03 2.98 9.07
C ALA A 33 1.52 3.32 8.92
N VAL A 34 1.87 4.28 8.05
CA VAL A 34 3.25 4.79 7.94
C VAL A 34 3.70 5.39 9.27
N GLN A 35 2.86 6.22 9.90
CA GLN A 35 3.18 6.80 11.20
C GLN A 35 3.36 5.72 12.29
N GLU A 36 2.50 4.71 12.31
CA GLU A 36 2.54 3.64 13.30
C GLU A 36 3.78 2.74 13.12
N VAL A 37 4.07 2.31 11.89
CA VAL A 37 5.16 1.37 11.60
C VAL A 37 6.51 2.06 11.66
N MET A 38 6.63 3.30 11.14
CA MET A 38 7.88 4.05 11.06
C MET A 38 8.16 4.89 12.31
N GLY A 39 7.14 5.16 13.12
CA GLY A 39 7.22 6.04 14.30
C GLY A 39 7.53 5.35 15.61
N SER A 40 7.49 4.01 15.67
CA SER A 40 7.66 3.27 16.93
C SER A 40 8.02 1.80 16.69
N GLY A 41 8.73 1.19 17.66
CA GLY A 41 9.12 -0.21 17.66
C GLY A 41 10.64 -0.42 17.63
N ASP A 42 11.06 -1.65 17.91
CA ASP A 42 12.47 -2.00 18.08
C ASP A 42 13.30 -1.89 16.79
N HIS A 43 12.65 -1.92 15.63
CA HIS A 43 13.28 -1.82 14.30
C HIS A 43 13.01 -0.48 13.60
N GLN A 44 12.63 0.57 14.34
CA GLN A 44 12.28 1.87 13.78
C GLN A 44 13.42 2.50 12.96
N SER A 45 14.65 2.48 13.47
CA SER A 45 15.83 3.02 12.79
C SER A 45 16.09 2.32 11.46
N ASP A 46 16.05 0.98 11.46
CA ASP A 46 16.29 0.18 10.27
C ASP A 46 15.19 0.40 9.22
N ALA A 47 13.94 0.45 9.67
CA ALA A 47 12.80 0.73 8.79
C ALA A 47 12.91 2.09 8.10
N GLN A 48 13.29 3.13 8.86
CA GLN A 48 13.50 4.46 8.30
C GLN A 48 14.69 4.50 7.36
N ASP A 49 15.79 3.78 7.65
CA ASP A 49 16.96 3.68 6.79
C ASP A 49 16.64 3.00 5.46
N PHE A 50 15.81 1.95 5.45
CA PHE A 50 15.31 1.34 4.23
C PHE A 50 14.39 2.30 3.47
N LEU A 51 13.47 3.01 4.16
CA LEU A 51 12.57 3.96 3.51
C LEU A 51 13.34 5.11 2.85
N ARG A 52 14.42 5.61 3.47
CA ARG A 52 15.29 6.67 2.88
C ARG A 52 15.93 6.25 1.57
N ARG A 53 16.16 4.95 1.37
CA ARG A 53 16.79 4.38 0.17
C ARG A 53 15.78 3.78 -0.80
N ALA A 54 14.52 3.65 -0.40
CA ALA A 54 13.48 3.03 -1.20
C ALA A 54 13.15 3.89 -2.44
N ARG A 55 12.93 3.22 -3.56
CA ARG A 55 12.42 3.80 -4.81
C ARG A 55 10.91 3.90 -4.83
N ALA A 56 10.24 3.02 -4.08
CA ALA A 56 8.80 3.04 -3.90
C ALA A 56 8.43 2.40 -2.56
N ALA A 57 7.24 2.70 -2.08
CA ALA A 57 6.66 2.08 -0.91
C ALA A 57 5.23 1.60 -1.22
N LEU A 58 4.98 0.31 -0.99
CA LEU A 58 3.63 -0.26 -0.99
C LEU A 58 3.17 -0.32 0.46
N VAL A 59 2.15 0.44 0.78
CA VAL A 59 1.57 0.53 2.12
C VAL A 59 0.26 -0.23 2.14
N CYS A 60 0.18 -1.28 2.94
CA CYS A 60 -1.01 -2.06 3.21
C CYS A 60 -1.46 -1.75 4.64
N PRO A 61 -2.40 -0.81 4.84
CA PRO A 61 -2.76 -0.36 6.17
C PRO A 61 -3.44 -1.43 7.00
N ARG A 62 -4.04 -2.39 6.31
CA ARG A 62 -4.70 -3.52 6.95
C ARG A 62 -4.69 -4.74 6.05
N ILE A 63 -3.98 -5.78 6.47
CA ILE A 63 -4.08 -7.13 5.95
C ILE A 63 -4.81 -7.97 7.00
N PHE A 64 -5.99 -8.44 6.64
CA PHE A 64 -6.79 -9.29 7.51
C PHE A 64 -6.58 -10.75 7.13
N ARG A 65 -6.24 -11.58 8.11
CA ARG A 65 -6.07 -13.03 7.97
C ARG A 65 -7.06 -13.73 8.89
N ALA A 66 -7.76 -14.70 8.35
CA ALA A 66 -8.60 -15.59 9.13
C ALA A 66 -8.52 -17.02 8.57
N GLY A 67 -8.55 -18.02 9.46
CA GLY A 67 -8.53 -19.42 9.06
C GLY A 67 -8.81 -20.37 10.20
N PHE A 68 -9.27 -21.58 9.83
CA PHE A 68 -9.42 -22.73 10.74
C PHE A 68 -8.74 -23.97 10.16
N ILE A 69 -9.18 -24.46 9.01
CA ILE A 69 -8.57 -25.55 8.21
C ILE A 69 -8.21 -24.99 6.83
N ILE A 70 -9.07 -24.12 6.33
CA ILE A 70 -8.84 -23.30 5.15
C ILE A 70 -8.82 -21.88 5.64
N GLY A 71 -7.82 -21.12 5.22
CA GLY A 71 -7.67 -19.73 5.59
C GLY A 71 -7.49 -18.86 4.37
N GLY A 72 -7.61 -17.55 4.60
CA GLY A 72 -7.30 -16.55 3.61
C GLY A 72 -6.81 -15.28 4.28
N GLU A 73 -6.05 -14.52 3.53
CA GLU A 73 -5.67 -13.17 3.91
C GLU A 73 -5.89 -12.22 2.77
N GLY A 74 -6.17 -10.97 3.09
CA GLY A 74 -6.34 -9.95 2.08
C GLY A 74 -6.46 -8.55 2.63
N GLY A 75 -6.22 -7.59 1.75
CA GLY A 75 -6.36 -6.17 2.06
C GLY A 75 -6.12 -5.30 0.85
N THR A 76 -6.47 -4.03 0.99
CA THR A 76 -6.19 -3.01 -0.02
C THR A 76 -4.93 -2.25 0.35
N CYS A 77 -4.07 -2.06 -0.63
CA CYS A 77 -2.77 -1.41 -0.51
C CYS A 77 -2.66 -0.21 -1.45
N VAL A 78 -1.75 0.68 -1.14
CA VAL A 78 -1.39 1.80 -2.01
C VAL A 78 0.11 1.78 -2.32
N LEU A 79 0.47 1.88 -3.60
CA LEU A 79 1.85 1.98 -4.06
C LEU A 79 2.15 3.43 -4.41
N VAL A 80 3.22 3.96 -3.84
CA VAL A 80 3.76 5.29 -4.14
C VAL A 80 5.21 5.18 -4.56
N GLY A 81 5.60 5.89 -5.61
CA GLY A 81 6.98 5.97 -6.09
C GLY A 81 7.70 7.19 -5.58
N ARG A 82 9.01 7.14 -5.59
CA ARG A 82 9.88 8.24 -5.21
C ARG A 82 10.68 8.71 -6.43
N ASP A 83 10.65 10.02 -6.71
CA ASP A 83 11.45 10.61 -7.77
C ASP A 83 12.91 10.84 -7.37
N GLY A 84 13.72 11.26 -8.34
CA GLY A 84 15.13 11.59 -8.10
C GLY A 84 15.36 12.80 -7.18
N GLY A 85 14.35 13.65 -6.98
CA GLY A 85 14.36 14.78 -6.06
C GLY A 85 13.92 14.42 -4.64
N GLY A 86 13.47 13.17 -4.43
CA GLY A 86 13.01 12.69 -3.12
C GLY A 86 11.53 12.88 -2.84
N SER A 87 10.75 13.42 -3.79
CA SER A 87 9.31 13.57 -3.67
C SER A 87 8.59 12.25 -3.93
N TRP A 88 7.43 12.06 -3.28
CA TRP A 88 6.60 10.87 -3.44
C TRP A 88 5.44 11.14 -4.40
N SER A 89 5.10 10.15 -5.22
CA SER A 89 3.94 10.20 -6.11
C SER A 89 2.61 10.20 -5.36
N SER A 90 1.53 10.49 -6.04
CA SER A 90 0.19 10.09 -5.61
C SER A 90 0.05 8.56 -5.68
N PRO A 91 -0.91 7.92 -4.96
CA PRO A 91 -0.97 6.47 -4.81
C PRO A 91 -1.63 5.74 -5.98
N ALA A 92 -1.06 4.61 -6.40
CA ALA A 92 -1.74 3.60 -7.19
C ALA A 92 -2.36 2.55 -6.26
N PHE A 93 -3.57 2.08 -6.57
CA PHE A 93 -4.35 1.18 -5.72
C PHE A 93 -4.16 -0.28 -6.13
N TYR A 94 -3.98 -1.14 -5.13
CA TYR A 94 -3.81 -2.57 -5.29
C TYR A 94 -4.64 -3.34 -4.28
N THR A 95 -5.02 -4.55 -4.64
CA THR A 95 -5.44 -5.56 -3.66
C THR A 95 -4.32 -6.57 -3.47
N MET A 96 -4.13 -7.02 -2.25
CA MET A 96 -3.22 -8.11 -1.91
C MET A 96 -4.00 -9.22 -1.24
N GLY A 97 -3.74 -10.48 -1.62
CA GLY A 97 -4.42 -11.61 -1.00
C GLY A 97 -3.73 -12.93 -1.26
N ALA A 98 -3.96 -13.88 -0.35
CA ALA A 98 -3.54 -15.26 -0.47
C ALA A 98 -4.59 -16.19 0.13
N GLY A 99 -4.69 -17.40 -0.46
CA GLY A 99 -5.35 -18.53 0.14
C GLY A 99 -4.35 -19.43 0.87
N SER A 100 -4.72 -20.00 2.00
CA SER A 100 -3.90 -20.96 2.72
C SER A 100 -4.73 -22.19 3.11
N ILE A 101 -4.08 -23.37 3.06
CA ILE A 101 -4.64 -24.63 3.54
C ILE A 101 -3.74 -25.10 4.68
N GLY A 102 -4.31 -25.33 5.85
CA GLY A 102 -3.59 -25.82 7.02
C GLY A 102 -4.31 -25.51 8.32
N LEU A 103 -3.91 -26.19 9.40
CA LEU A 103 -4.43 -25.93 10.75
C LEU A 103 -3.89 -24.59 11.26
N GLN A 104 -4.59 -23.51 10.94
CA GLN A 104 -4.28 -22.15 11.41
C GLN A 104 -5.55 -21.58 12.05
N ILE A 105 -5.70 -21.77 13.34
CA ILE A 105 -6.85 -21.23 14.08
C ILE A 105 -6.49 -19.84 14.56
N GLY A 106 -7.17 -18.84 14.00
CA GLY A 106 -7.00 -17.48 14.51
C GLY A 106 -7.43 -16.39 13.54
N VAL A 107 -7.42 -15.20 14.09
CA VAL A 107 -7.66 -13.95 13.37
C VAL A 107 -6.48 -13.03 13.65
N GLN A 108 -5.95 -12.44 12.60
CA GLN A 108 -4.85 -11.47 12.69
C GLN A 108 -5.16 -10.27 11.83
N ASP A 109 -4.74 -9.13 12.31
CA ASP A 109 -4.73 -7.86 11.60
C ASP A 109 -3.29 -7.32 11.57
N ALA A 110 -2.82 -6.91 10.42
CA ALA A 110 -1.47 -6.39 10.27
C ALA A 110 -1.42 -5.15 9.38
N ALA A 111 -0.66 -4.15 9.80
CA ALA A 111 -0.19 -3.09 8.92
C ALA A 111 1.18 -3.52 8.34
N VAL A 112 1.32 -3.46 7.02
CA VAL A 112 2.54 -3.87 6.32
C VAL A 112 3.02 -2.74 5.42
N ILE A 113 4.32 -2.42 5.52
CA ILE A 113 4.99 -1.52 4.58
C ILE A 113 6.05 -2.32 3.84
N ILE A 114 5.95 -2.31 2.53
CA ILE A 114 6.83 -3.01 1.61
C ILE A 114 7.65 -1.96 0.87
N MET A 115 8.93 -1.87 1.18
CA MET A 115 9.86 -0.93 0.58
C MET A 115 10.53 -1.58 -0.63
N VAL A 116 10.45 -0.95 -1.77
CA VAL A 116 11.03 -1.41 -3.04
C VAL A 116 12.40 -0.75 -3.20
N MET A 117 13.44 -1.56 -3.19
CA MET A 117 14.82 -1.08 -3.14
C MET A 117 15.45 -0.93 -4.53
N THR A 118 14.97 -1.68 -5.53
CA THR A 118 15.55 -1.72 -6.87
C THR A 118 14.53 -1.41 -7.96
N ASP A 119 15.01 -0.97 -9.12
CA ASP A 119 14.15 -0.77 -10.29
C ASP A 119 13.54 -2.08 -10.79
N ARG A 120 14.25 -3.21 -10.61
CA ARG A 120 13.74 -4.54 -10.92
C ARG A 120 12.51 -4.86 -10.06
N GLY A 121 12.59 -4.66 -8.73
CA GLY A 121 11.48 -4.82 -7.82
C GLY A 121 10.31 -3.89 -8.15
N LEU A 122 10.60 -2.61 -8.46
CA LEU A 122 9.55 -1.66 -8.86
C LEU A 122 8.85 -2.10 -10.14
N ASN A 123 9.59 -2.48 -11.18
CA ASN A 123 9.00 -2.92 -12.44
C ASN A 123 8.14 -4.17 -12.27
N ALA A 124 8.52 -5.09 -11.38
CA ALA A 124 7.72 -6.27 -11.07
C ALA A 124 6.36 -5.89 -10.43
N LEU A 125 6.35 -4.96 -9.47
CA LEU A 125 5.11 -4.50 -8.82
C LEU A 125 4.22 -3.66 -9.76
N LEU A 126 4.78 -3.03 -10.77
CA LEU A 126 4.03 -2.23 -11.75
C LEU A 126 3.29 -3.07 -12.79
N ASN A 127 3.54 -4.38 -12.84
CA ASN A 127 2.74 -5.30 -13.64
C ASN A 127 1.31 -5.35 -13.09
N SER A 128 0.35 -5.74 -13.92
CA SER A 128 -1.05 -5.83 -13.50
C SER A 128 -1.28 -6.82 -12.36
N GLN A 129 -0.42 -7.82 -12.28
CA GLN A 129 -0.40 -8.84 -11.23
C GLN A 129 1.04 -9.22 -10.89
N PHE A 130 1.34 -9.34 -9.59
CA PHE A 130 2.62 -9.77 -9.05
C PHE A 130 2.40 -10.81 -7.94
N SER A 131 3.16 -11.90 -7.97
CA SER A 131 3.07 -12.99 -6.97
C SER A 131 4.34 -13.04 -6.13
N PHE A 132 4.21 -12.75 -4.83
CA PHE A 132 5.33 -12.78 -3.89
C PHE A 132 5.88 -14.21 -3.74
N GLY A 133 7.16 -14.38 -4.04
CA GLY A 133 7.86 -15.66 -3.92
C GLY A 133 7.72 -16.59 -5.12
N ALA A 134 6.87 -16.28 -6.11
CA ALA A 134 6.80 -17.04 -7.36
C ALA A 134 7.82 -16.54 -8.40
N GLU A 135 8.21 -15.28 -8.33
CA GLU A 135 9.21 -14.70 -9.22
C GLU A 135 10.62 -14.91 -8.64
N ALA A 136 11.30 -15.96 -9.08
CA ALA A 136 12.64 -16.35 -8.60
C ALA A 136 13.71 -15.25 -8.79
N ALA A 137 13.45 -14.25 -9.63
CA ALA A 137 14.36 -13.15 -9.90
C ALA A 137 14.27 -12.02 -8.85
N ILE A 138 13.24 -12.01 -7.98
CA ILE A 138 12.99 -10.97 -6.97
C ILE A 138 13.31 -11.51 -5.60
N SER A 139 14.29 -10.91 -4.94
CA SER A 139 14.65 -11.24 -3.57
C SER A 139 13.83 -10.41 -2.57
N ILE A 140 13.27 -11.08 -1.58
CA ILE A 140 12.39 -10.48 -0.56
C ILE A 140 12.99 -10.73 0.82
N ALA A 141 13.09 -9.67 1.62
CA ALA A 141 13.45 -9.76 3.02
C ALA A 141 12.35 -9.17 3.91
N THR A 142 12.22 -9.67 5.13
CA THR A 142 11.26 -9.16 6.12
C THR A 142 12.02 -8.73 7.37
N ILE A 143 11.68 -7.55 7.88
CA ILE A 143 12.21 -7.00 9.14
C ILE A 143 11.10 -7.10 10.19
N GLY A 144 11.46 -7.51 11.38
CA GLY A 144 10.48 -7.67 12.47
C GLY A 144 9.92 -9.08 12.54
N GLY A 145 10.35 -9.80 13.54
CA GLY A 145 10.08 -11.19 13.83
C GLY A 145 11.32 -11.77 14.52
N SER A 146 11.22 -12.88 15.21
CA SER A 146 12.26 -13.48 16.07
C SER A 146 13.54 -13.97 15.36
N ILE A 147 13.86 -13.47 14.17
CA ILE A 147 15.05 -13.89 13.41
C ILE A 147 16.15 -12.84 13.59
N GLN A 148 17.05 -13.12 14.50
CA GLN A 148 18.36 -12.47 14.58
C GLN A 148 19.12 -12.76 13.27
N GLY A 149 19.29 -11.73 12.43
CA GLY A 149 19.98 -11.84 11.14
C GLY A 149 19.23 -11.23 9.94
N ALA A 150 18.00 -10.77 10.13
CA ALA A 150 17.19 -10.17 9.08
C ALA A 150 17.84 -8.95 8.41
N THR A 151 18.64 -8.19 9.13
CA THR A 151 19.30 -6.97 8.61
C THR A 151 20.36 -7.28 7.54
N THR A 152 21.09 -8.37 7.67
CA THR A 152 22.16 -8.73 6.70
C THR A 152 21.58 -9.26 5.38
N THR A 153 20.49 -10.04 5.46
CA THR A 153 19.78 -10.54 4.27
C THR A 153 18.97 -9.46 3.58
N ALA A 154 18.53 -8.44 4.30
CA ALA A 154 17.78 -7.31 3.75
C ALA A 154 18.66 -6.34 2.93
N ALA A 155 19.97 -6.28 3.16
CA ALA A 155 20.87 -5.30 2.53
C ALA A 155 21.01 -5.48 1.00
N GLY A 156 20.74 -6.66 0.45
CA GLY A 156 20.77 -6.95 -0.99
C GLY A 156 19.41 -7.28 -1.60
N ALA A 157 18.32 -7.18 -0.83
CA ALA A 157 16.99 -7.54 -1.30
C ALA A 157 16.42 -6.49 -2.24
N ASP A 158 15.62 -6.94 -3.23
CA ASP A 158 14.87 -6.05 -4.12
C ASP A 158 13.68 -5.42 -3.40
N ILE A 159 13.13 -6.16 -2.44
CA ILE A 159 11.96 -5.77 -1.66
C ILE A 159 12.24 -6.05 -0.18
N VAL A 160 11.99 -5.07 0.66
CA VAL A 160 12.09 -5.20 2.12
C VAL A 160 10.74 -4.90 2.73
N ALA A 161 10.20 -5.86 3.49
CA ALA A 161 8.92 -5.70 4.16
C ALA A 161 9.11 -5.54 5.66
N ILE A 162 8.34 -4.64 6.25
CA ILE A 162 8.18 -4.51 7.69
C ILE A 162 6.70 -4.56 8.03
N ALA A 163 6.36 -5.29 9.08
CA ALA A 163 4.99 -5.44 9.50
C ALA A 163 4.81 -5.13 10.99
N ARG A 164 3.67 -4.55 11.31
CA ARG A 164 3.18 -4.43 12.68
C ARG A 164 1.92 -5.26 12.82
N THR A 165 2.03 -6.36 13.54
CA THR A 165 0.95 -7.33 13.73
C THR A 165 0.19 -7.07 15.02
N ARG A 166 -1.13 -7.27 14.97
CA ARG A 166 -2.04 -7.30 16.12
C ARG A 166 -2.80 -8.61 16.07
N GLY A 167 -2.68 -9.44 17.10
CA GLY A 167 -3.37 -10.74 17.19
C GLY A 167 -2.48 -11.88 17.68
N LEU A 168 -2.96 -13.11 17.54
CA LEU A 168 -2.35 -14.32 18.10
C LEU A 168 -1.18 -14.87 17.28
N PHE A 169 -0.96 -14.40 16.07
CA PHE A 169 0.13 -14.90 15.21
C PHE A 169 1.34 -13.96 15.28
N ALA A 170 2.52 -14.55 15.39
CA ALA A 170 3.78 -13.82 15.31
C ALA A 170 4.30 -13.84 13.87
N GLY A 171 4.40 -12.65 13.27
CA GLY A 171 5.00 -12.44 11.95
C GLY A 171 4.04 -12.41 10.77
N VAL A 172 4.50 -11.84 9.66
CA VAL A 172 3.79 -11.78 8.38
C VAL A 172 4.66 -12.49 7.34
N SER A 173 4.06 -13.42 6.61
CA SER A 173 4.68 -14.01 5.41
C SER A 173 4.06 -13.35 4.19
N LEU A 174 4.90 -12.82 3.32
CA LEU A 174 4.44 -12.32 2.01
C LEU A 174 4.33 -13.44 0.97
N GLN A 175 5.02 -14.56 1.20
CA GLN A 175 5.09 -15.65 0.25
C GLN A 175 3.71 -16.23 -0.05
N GLY A 176 3.39 -16.38 -1.34
CA GLY A 176 2.09 -16.85 -1.79
C GLY A 176 1.02 -15.77 -1.95
N ASN A 177 1.30 -14.54 -1.51
CA ASN A 177 0.39 -13.42 -1.76
C ASN A 177 0.46 -12.97 -3.22
N VAL A 178 -0.69 -12.63 -3.77
CA VAL A 178 -0.86 -12.04 -5.08
C VAL A 178 -1.27 -10.58 -4.91
N LEU A 179 -0.52 -9.69 -5.55
CA LEU A 179 -0.80 -8.27 -5.63
C LEU A 179 -1.41 -7.97 -6.99
N THR A 180 -2.57 -7.33 -7.04
CA THR A 180 -3.29 -7.01 -8.27
C THR A 180 -3.65 -5.53 -8.31
N TYR A 181 -3.32 -4.85 -9.40
CA TYR A 181 -3.67 -3.44 -9.62
C TYR A 181 -5.18 -3.25 -9.78
N LEU A 182 -5.72 -2.17 -9.25
CA LEU A 182 -7.14 -1.81 -9.27
C LEU A 182 -7.39 -0.58 -10.17
N PRO A 183 -7.54 -0.75 -11.48
CA PRO A 183 -7.71 0.38 -12.41
C PRO A 183 -8.99 1.18 -12.16
N ASP A 184 -10.09 0.53 -11.76
CA ASP A 184 -11.36 1.20 -11.47
C ASP A 184 -11.26 2.11 -10.24
N TRP A 185 -10.45 1.71 -9.25
CA TRP A 185 -10.17 2.55 -8.09
C TRP A 185 -9.32 3.77 -8.46
N ALA A 186 -8.33 3.59 -9.32
CA ALA A 186 -7.54 4.71 -9.84
C ALA A 186 -8.41 5.67 -10.67
N ARG A 187 -9.27 5.14 -11.55
CA ARG A 187 -10.23 5.96 -12.33
C ARG A 187 -11.15 6.76 -11.40
N ALA A 188 -11.72 6.13 -10.37
CA ALA A 188 -12.59 6.80 -9.41
C ALA A 188 -11.85 7.90 -8.64
N TYR A 189 -10.59 7.66 -8.25
CA TYR A 189 -9.79 8.58 -7.46
C TYR A 189 -9.23 9.77 -8.24
N TYR A 190 -8.86 9.57 -9.53
CA TYR A 190 -8.26 10.59 -10.38
C TYR A 190 -9.22 11.18 -11.43
N GLY A 191 -10.42 10.62 -11.58
CA GLY A 191 -11.40 11.07 -12.57
C GLY A 191 -11.04 10.71 -14.02
N ARG A 192 -9.99 9.90 -14.23
CA ARG A 192 -9.54 9.46 -15.57
C ARG A 192 -8.85 8.10 -15.50
N ASP A 193 -8.76 7.42 -16.64
CA ASP A 193 -7.98 6.18 -16.76
C ASP A 193 -6.49 6.49 -16.70
N VAL A 194 -5.81 5.83 -15.76
CA VAL A 194 -4.37 5.93 -15.56
C VAL A 194 -3.81 4.57 -15.15
N SER A 195 -2.65 4.22 -15.66
CA SER A 195 -1.93 3.02 -15.26
C SER A 195 -1.12 3.26 -13.98
N ALA A 196 -0.78 2.18 -13.29
CA ALA A 196 0.11 2.26 -12.13
C ALA A 196 1.45 2.93 -12.46
N ARG A 197 2.01 2.67 -13.65
CA ARG A 197 3.27 3.29 -14.09
C ARG A 197 3.14 4.80 -14.29
N GLN A 198 2.05 5.27 -14.88
CA GLN A 198 1.80 6.71 -15.06
C GLN A 198 1.66 7.42 -13.71
N ILE A 199 1.03 6.76 -12.73
CA ILE A 199 0.87 7.32 -11.39
C ILE A 199 2.21 7.34 -10.64
N VAL A 200 2.87 6.18 -10.54
CA VAL A 200 3.98 5.92 -9.61
C VAL A 200 5.31 6.41 -10.17
N VAL A 201 5.55 6.23 -11.47
CA VAL A 201 6.81 6.61 -12.12
C VAL A 201 6.67 7.93 -12.89
N GLY A 202 5.61 8.04 -13.69
CA GLY A 202 5.35 9.24 -14.48
C GLY A 202 4.89 10.44 -13.66
N MET A 203 4.30 10.21 -12.48
CA MET A 203 3.71 11.24 -11.61
C MET A 203 2.74 12.16 -12.38
N GLU A 204 2.01 11.58 -13.35
CA GLU A 204 1.15 12.31 -14.29
C GLU A 204 -0.18 12.76 -13.68
N VAL A 205 -0.49 12.31 -12.50
CA VAL A 205 -1.72 12.66 -11.77
C VAL A 205 -1.41 13.01 -10.32
N HIS A 206 -2.22 13.94 -9.80
CA HIS A 206 -2.18 14.32 -8.39
C HIS A 206 -3.60 14.43 -7.84
N ASN A 207 -3.78 13.96 -6.60
CA ASN A 207 -4.98 14.20 -5.82
C ASN A 207 -4.56 14.74 -4.44
N PRO A 208 -4.99 15.93 -4.04
CA PRO A 208 -4.63 16.55 -2.76
C PRO A 208 -4.97 15.68 -1.54
N GLY A 209 -5.96 14.79 -1.64
CA GLY A 209 -6.30 13.82 -0.61
C GLY A 209 -5.13 12.85 -0.28
N SER A 210 -4.14 12.73 -1.17
CA SER A 210 -2.95 11.91 -0.93
C SER A 210 -1.80 12.64 -0.21
N ASP A 211 -1.88 13.96 -0.03
CA ASP A 211 -0.79 14.75 0.56
C ASP A 211 -0.44 14.37 2.00
N PRO A 212 -1.38 13.99 2.89
CA PRO A 212 -1.06 13.47 4.21
C PRO A 212 -0.18 12.21 4.17
N LEU A 213 -0.45 11.26 3.26
CA LEU A 213 0.37 10.07 3.08
C LEU A 213 1.78 10.43 2.58
N ARG A 214 1.86 11.30 1.57
CA ARG A 214 3.12 11.78 1.01
C ARG A 214 3.96 12.51 2.07
N ALA A 215 3.32 13.35 2.89
CA ALA A 215 3.97 14.06 4.00
C ALA A 215 4.54 13.10 5.05
N MET A 216 3.81 12.03 5.41
CA MET A 216 4.31 11.02 6.33
C MET A 216 5.52 10.27 5.76
N LEU A 217 5.48 9.88 4.49
CA LEU A 217 6.61 9.22 3.81
C LEU A 217 7.83 10.17 3.69
N MET A 218 7.61 11.45 3.43
CA MET A 218 8.69 12.45 3.45
C MET A 218 9.28 12.59 4.85
N ARG A 219 8.45 12.72 5.87
CA ARG A 219 8.87 12.89 7.27
C ARG A 219 9.84 11.80 7.73
N PHE A 220 9.56 10.54 7.40
CA PHE A 220 10.38 9.40 7.82
C PHE A 220 11.43 8.98 6.77
N GLY A 221 11.26 9.39 5.53
CA GLY A 221 12.14 9.05 4.40
C GLY A 221 13.14 10.14 4.01
N THR A 222 13.16 11.32 4.65
CA THR A 222 14.20 12.33 4.47
C THR A 222 15.35 12.14 5.47
N ARG A 223 16.56 12.58 5.07
CA ARG A 223 17.74 12.63 5.93
C ARG A 223 17.67 13.81 6.86
#